data_88881ff64c25310f3db4e76ce71dcf1f
#
_entry.id   88881ff64c25310f3db4e76ce71dcf1f
#
_cell.length_a   1.000
_cell.length_b   1.000
_cell.length_c   1.000
_cell.angle_alpha   90.00
_cell.angle_beta   90.00
_cell.angle_gamma   90.00
#
_symmetry.space_group_name_H-M   'P 1'
#
loop_
_entity.id
_entity.type
_entity.pdbx_description
1 polymer ?
#
loop_
_entity_poly.entity_id
_entity_poly.type
_entity_poly.pdbx_seq_one_letter_code
_entity_poly.pdbx_strand_id
1 'polypeptide(L)'
;MSRRILITGASVAGNIVAWWLGRAGFDVTVVERTPAFRDGGQNIDVRGPGREVLRRMGLEQAALEQGTGEEGTAWVEEDGTIAAQFLTTDTGADGPTAEMEILRGDLARLLYEAAREHAAYRFGDSVARVEQDDGDVTVTFASGNTERYATVIVAEGVGSRTRELVFPGENEPRWMDLTIAYFTIPRQSDDDHLWRWYNATGGRSVSLRPDRHGTARAMLSVQQPPGGEQDWDVDRQKAWLRERFAGAGWQSDRVLDGIAATNDFYFDVLRQVRMPRWSSGRVVLTGDAAWCATPIAGYGTTLAITGAYVLAQEMIRSTDVRAALNAYEQAMRPMAEDAQGVPRLAPRLANPHSRIGIQLLHGVLSIASRPAVRGVAGKLFGGRSKNVDLSRYDASVPQGSPITPNAPPPTGLSPLLALGAVGIVLGASTLVGRHNAPDPTHPGIRRWYRRLDKPGYTPPDAAFGTVWPMLETGLAVGGYRLLRKPSGGARNAAVGLWLLNTAMVGGWTQLFFREKRLGASAVASGTMVATGAAYVATAGEVDRPAAAAAIPFVAWLGFATLLAKRIWRDNPEEGR
;
A
#
# COMPACT_ATOMS: atom_id res chain seq x y z
N MET A 1 22.98 -29.70 -21.29
CA MET A 1 21.74 -28.95 -21.55
C MET A 1 22.11 -27.55 -21.96
N SER A 2 21.45 -26.97 -22.94
CA SER A 2 21.65 -25.56 -23.30
C SER A 2 21.41 -24.69 -22.04
N ARG A 3 22.32 -23.75 -21.75
CA ARG A 3 22.18 -22.76 -20.67
C ARG A 3 21.69 -21.42 -21.19
N ARG A 4 21.09 -21.39 -22.39
CA ARG A 4 20.55 -20.17 -22.98
C ARG A 4 19.25 -19.77 -22.31
N ILE A 5 19.22 -18.58 -21.77
CA ILE A 5 18.07 -17.98 -21.07
C ILE A 5 17.64 -16.72 -21.81
N LEU A 6 16.36 -16.61 -22.11
CA LEU A 6 15.76 -15.34 -22.53
C LEU A 6 15.09 -14.66 -21.34
N ILE A 7 15.36 -13.37 -21.18
CA ILE A 7 14.64 -12.50 -20.25
C ILE A 7 13.92 -11.45 -21.07
N THR A 8 12.63 -11.23 -20.85
CA THR A 8 11.86 -10.19 -21.49
C THR A 8 11.60 -9.04 -20.51
N GLY A 9 12.06 -7.83 -20.87
CA GLY A 9 11.99 -6.61 -20.04
C GLY A 9 13.29 -6.27 -19.33
N ALA A 10 13.89 -5.11 -19.67
CA ALA A 10 15.15 -4.60 -19.16
C ALA A 10 14.97 -3.56 -18.03
N SER A 11 14.05 -3.81 -17.08
CA SER A 11 13.86 -2.98 -15.91
C SER A 11 14.40 -3.68 -14.64
N VAL A 12 13.92 -3.32 -13.45
CA VAL A 12 14.46 -3.76 -12.16
C VAL A 12 14.57 -5.29 -12.07
N ALA A 13 13.47 -6.02 -12.24
CA ALA A 13 13.48 -7.48 -12.10
C ALA A 13 14.34 -8.18 -13.16
N GLY A 14 14.19 -7.79 -14.43
CA GLY A 14 14.93 -8.42 -15.52
C GLY A 14 16.44 -8.25 -15.39
N ASN A 15 16.91 -7.06 -15.04
CA ASN A 15 18.33 -6.78 -14.85
C ASN A 15 18.92 -7.56 -13.66
N ILE A 16 18.19 -7.72 -12.56
CA ILE A 16 18.65 -8.53 -11.41
C ILE A 16 18.79 -9.99 -11.80
N VAL A 17 17.79 -10.56 -12.48
CA VAL A 17 17.90 -11.94 -12.97
C VAL A 17 19.07 -12.11 -13.93
N ALA A 18 19.25 -11.14 -14.87
CA ALA A 18 20.34 -11.16 -15.83
C ALA A 18 21.71 -11.14 -15.14
N TRP A 19 21.88 -10.28 -14.13
CA TRP A 19 23.12 -10.20 -13.37
C TRP A 19 23.48 -11.50 -12.66
N TRP A 20 22.53 -12.09 -11.94
CA TRP A 20 22.78 -13.30 -11.15
C TRP A 20 23.01 -14.52 -12.06
N LEU A 21 22.18 -14.73 -13.09
CA LEU A 21 22.32 -15.87 -13.99
C LEU A 21 23.56 -15.75 -14.88
N GLY A 22 23.86 -14.56 -15.41
CA GLY A 22 25.06 -14.34 -16.22
C GLY A 22 26.34 -14.61 -15.44
N ARG A 23 26.44 -14.15 -14.19
CA ARG A 23 27.56 -14.44 -13.29
C ARG A 23 27.66 -15.93 -12.92
N ALA A 24 26.57 -16.65 -12.92
CA ALA A 24 26.55 -18.11 -12.70
C ALA A 24 26.87 -18.91 -13.96
N GLY A 25 27.23 -18.25 -15.08
CA GLY A 25 27.67 -18.88 -16.33
C GLY A 25 26.51 -19.34 -17.23
N PHE A 26 25.31 -18.76 -17.09
CA PHE A 26 24.25 -18.93 -18.08
C PHE A 26 24.49 -17.97 -19.26
N ASP A 27 24.08 -18.40 -20.46
CA ASP A 27 24.06 -17.57 -21.66
C ASP A 27 22.74 -16.77 -21.67
N VAL A 28 22.79 -15.51 -21.23
CA VAL A 28 21.61 -14.69 -21.00
C VAL A 28 21.43 -13.65 -22.11
N THR A 29 20.25 -13.66 -22.73
CA THR A 29 19.79 -12.62 -23.63
C THR A 29 18.62 -11.87 -22.98
N VAL A 30 18.70 -10.55 -22.91
CA VAL A 30 17.61 -9.66 -22.45
C VAL A 30 17.03 -8.95 -23.66
N VAL A 31 15.69 -9.06 -23.86
CA VAL A 31 14.99 -8.32 -24.90
C VAL A 31 14.11 -7.23 -24.27
N GLU A 32 14.16 -6.03 -24.84
CA GLU A 32 13.35 -4.88 -24.39
C GLU A 32 12.64 -4.26 -25.60
N ARG A 33 11.34 -4.02 -25.48
CA ARG A 33 10.49 -3.49 -26.56
C ARG A 33 10.82 -2.04 -26.94
N THR A 34 11.33 -1.26 -25.99
CA THR A 34 11.74 0.14 -26.27
C THR A 34 13.03 0.17 -27.07
N PRO A 35 13.20 1.14 -28.00
CA PRO A 35 14.38 1.20 -28.87
C PRO A 35 15.67 1.55 -28.13
N ALA A 36 15.55 2.06 -26.88
CA ALA A 36 16.66 2.38 -26.00
C ALA A 36 16.26 2.13 -24.54
N PHE A 37 17.24 2.12 -23.66
CA PHE A 37 16.99 2.02 -22.22
C PHE A 37 16.16 3.22 -21.72
N ARG A 38 15.12 2.94 -20.91
CA ARG A 38 14.24 3.95 -20.30
C ARG A 38 14.66 4.21 -18.86
N ASP A 39 15.13 5.43 -18.60
CA ASP A 39 15.57 5.92 -17.29
C ASP A 39 14.55 6.83 -16.58
N GLY A 40 13.38 7.03 -17.17
CA GLY A 40 12.27 7.74 -16.52
C GLY A 40 11.57 6.92 -15.46
N GLY A 41 10.79 7.60 -14.64
CA GLY A 41 9.93 6.97 -13.63
C GLY A 41 9.85 7.75 -12.32
N GLN A 42 8.95 7.31 -11.47
CA GLN A 42 8.65 7.88 -10.17
C GLN A 42 9.69 7.47 -9.12
N ASN A 43 9.62 8.15 -7.99
CA ASN A 43 10.30 7.75 -6.76
C ASN A 43 9.78 6.39 -6.28
N ILE A 44 10.67 5.55 -5.82
CA ILE A 44 10.37 4.21 -5.30
C ILE A 44 11.16 3.94 -4.02
N ASP A 45 10.56 3.14 -3.15
CA ASP A 45 11.17 2.69 -1.91
C ASP A 45 11.77 1.29 -2.08
N VAL A 46 12.98 1.09 -1.55
CA VAL A 46 13.60 -0.23 -1.40
C VAL A 46 13.76 -0.54 0.08
N ARG A 47 13.05 -1.58 0.54
CA ARG A 47 12.96 -1.93 1.96
C ARG A 47 13.51 -3.32 2.22
N GLY A 48 13.94 -3.59 3.47
CA GLY A 48 14.26 -4.91 4.01
C GLY A 48 14.96 -5.87 3.03
N PRO A 49 14.28 -6.93 2.56
CA PRO A 49 14.92 -7.94 1.70
C PRO A 49 15.38 -7.40 0.36
N GLY A 50 14.76 -6.34 -0.18
CA GLY A 50 15.23 -5.68 -1.41
C GLY A 50 16.60 -5.03 -1.21
N ARG A 51 16.81 -4.33 -0.08
CA ARG A 51 18.12 -3.75 0.27
C ARG A 51 19.18 -4.85 0.46
N GLU A 52 18.81 -5.94 1.13
CA GLU A 52 19.70 -7.09 1.32
C GLU A 52 20.18 -7.66 -0.03
N VAL A 53 19.30 -7.77 -1.03
CA VAL A 53 19.70 -8.21 -2.38
C VAL A 53 20.66 -7.22 -3.03
N LEU A 54 20.39 -5.91 -2.96
CA LEU A 54 21.31 -4.90 -3.48
C LEU A 54 22.67 -4.94 -2.78
N ARG A 55 22.69 -5.20 -1.48
CA ARG A 55 23.93 -5.39 -0.70
C ARG A 55 24.72 -6.61 -1.18
N ARG A 56 24.07 -7.73 -1.46
CA ARG A 56 24.68 -8.95 -2.04
C ARG A 56 25.23 -8.71 -3.46
N MET A 57 24.63 -7.79 -4.19
CA MET A 57 25.13 -7.35 -5.50
C MET A 57 26.27 -6.33 -5.40
N GLY A 58 26.56 -5.78 -4.20
CA GLY A 58 27.51 -4.69 -4.00
C GLY A 58 27.00 -3.32 -4.47
N LEU A 59 25.66 -3.17 -4.66
CA LEU A 59 25.04 -1.98 -5.23
C LEU A 59 24.28 -1.12 -4.20
N GLU A 60 24.17 -1.56 -2.94
CA GLU A 60 23.40 -0.84 -1.91
C GLU A 60 23.93 0.58 -1.71
N GLN A 61 25.23 0.74 -1.54
CA GLN A 61 25.84 2.05 -1.32
C GLN A 61 25.64 2.98 -2.53
N ALA A 62 25.85 2.48 -3.75
CA ALA A 62 25.63 3.25 -4.96
C ALA A 62 24.16 3.65 -5.15
N ALA A 63 23.21 2.83 -4.69
CA ALA A 63 21.80 3.17 -4.71
C ALA A 63 21.46 4.25 -3.67
N LEU A 64 22.02 4.19 -2.45
CA LEU A 64 21.86 5.21 -1.42
C LEU A 64 22.40 6.58 -1.86
N GLU A 65 23.56 6.60 -2.53
CA GLU A 65 24.17 7.83 -3.08
C GLU A 65 23.32 8.46 -4.20
N GLN A 66 22.43 7.70 -4.80
CA GLN A 66 21.45 8.16 -5.79
C GLN A 66 20.09 8.49 -5.20
N GLY A 67 19.98 8.57 -3.88
CA GLY A 67 18.77 8.98 -3.18
C GLY A 67 18.27 10.35 -3.66
N THR A 68 16.95 10.55 -3.61
CA THR A 68 16.30 11.78 -4.10
C THR A 68 16.45 12.96 -3.13
N GLY A 69 16.87 12.69 -1.89
CA GLY A 69 16.95 13.69 -0.83
C GLY A 69 15.59 14.03 -0.21
N GLU A 70 14.57 13.18 -0.38
CA GLU A 70 13.28 13.36 0.25
C GLU A 70 13.39 13.21 1.77
N GLU A 71 12.93 14.25 2.50
CA GLU A 71 13.01 14.32 3.97
C GLU A 71 11.75 13.77 4.66
N GLY A 72 10.68 13.53 3.90
CA GLY A 72 9.42 13.00 4.41
C GLY A 72 8.22 13.35 3.56
N THR A 73 7.04 13.03 4.08
CA THR A 73 5.75 13.26 3.41
C THR A 73 4.93 14.29 4.18
N ALA A 74 4.28 15.22 3.45
CA ALA A 74 3.38 16.23 4.01
C ALA A 74 2.05 16.28 3.24
N TRP A 75 0.93 16.23 3.97
CA TRP A 75 -0.38 16.58 3.43
C TRP A 75 -0.60 18.06 3.56
N VAL A 76 -1.02 18.70 2.46
CA VAL A 76 -1.19 20.15 2.40
C VAL A 76 -2.63 20.54 2.09
N GLU A 77 -3.03 21.72 2.58
CA GLU A 77 -4.28 22.39 2.23
C GLU A 77 -4.14 23.13 0.88
N GLU A 78 -5.23 23.70 0.39
CA GLU A 78 -5.27 24.41 -0.91
C GLU A 78 -4.30 25.62 -0.96
N ASP A 79 -4.05 26.27 0.16
CA ASP A 79 -3.11 27.39 0.31
C ASP A 79 -1.65 26.95 0.53
N GLY A 80 -1.39 25.64 0.55
CA GLY A 80 -0.07 25.05 0.80
C GLY A 80 0.30 24.86 2.26
N THR A 81 -0.58 25.24 3.21
CA THR A 81 -0.37 24.99 4.65
C THR A 81 -0.29 23.49 4.94
N ILE A 82 0.64 23.08 5.79
CA ILE A 82 0.81 21.66 6.14
C ILE A 82 -0.25 21.25 7.16
N ALA A 83 -1.13 20.32 6.78
CA ALA A 83 -2.13 19.70 7.64
C ALA A 83 -1.56 18.56 8.49
N ALA A 84 -0.63 17.77 7.92
CA ALA A 84 0.07 16.68 8.61
C ALA A 84 1.43 16.43 7.96
N GLN A 85 2.43 16.01 8.75
CA GLN A 85 3.79 15.76 8.27
C GLN A 85 4.40 14.54 8.97
N PHE A 86 5.12 13.73 8.19
CA PHE A 86 5.87 12.57 8.66
C PHE A 86 7.29 12.65 8.10
N LEU A 87 8.27 12.95 8.95
CA LEU A 87 9.68 13.01 8.54
C LEU A 87 10.33 11.62 8.59
N THR A 88 11.30 11.37 7.72
CA THR A 88 12.09 10.13 7.69
C THR A 88 12.86 9.93 8.98
N THR A 89 13.39 11.02 9.57
CA THR A 89 14.09 11.02 10.87
C THR A 89 13.20 10.55 12.03
N ASP A 90 11.89 10.71 11.90
CA ASP A 90 10.92 10.41 12.94
C ASP A 90 10.30 9.00 12.83
N THR A 91 10.24 8.47 11.62
CA THR A 91 9.53 7.21 11.31
C THR A 91 10.47 6.05 10.97
N GLY A 92 11.73 6.33 10.68
CA GLY A 92 12.72 5.33 10.28
C GLY A 92 12.26 4.52 9.05
N ALA A 93 12.68 3.25 8.98
CA ALA A 93 12.36 2.36 7.85
C ALA A 93 10.86 2.01 7.72
N ASP A 94 10.05 2.28 8.74
CA ASP A 94 8.62 1.92 8.80
C ASP A 94 7.70 3.09 8.41
N GLY A 95 8.27 4.24 8.00
CA GLY A 95 7.52 5.43 7.60
C GLY A 95 6.92 5.37 6.19
N PRO A 96 6.14 6.40 5.81
CA PRO A 96 5.66 6.57 4.44
C PRO A 96 6.78 6.64 3.40
N THR A 97 7.92 7.26 3.76
CA THR A 97 9.15 7.32 2.95
C THR A 97 10.19 6.39 3.57
N ALA A 98 10.85 5.54 2.76
CA ALA A 98 11.92 4.66 3.22
C ALA A 98 13.26 5.41 3.28
N GLU A 99 14.21 4.88 4.07
CA GLU A 99 15.60 5.36 4.10
C GLU A 99 16.28 5.25 2.73
N MET A 100 15.99 4.19 1.95
CA MET A 100 16.43 4.06 0.56
C MET A 100 15.26 4.41 -0.35
N GLU A 101 15.15 5.68 -0.69
CA GLU A 101 14.23 6.21 -1.67
C GLU A 101 15.04 6.71 -2.87
N ILE A 102 14.74 6.20 -4.06
CA ILE A 102 15.48 6.41 -5.29
C ILE A 102 14.50 6.54 -6.47
N LEU A 103 14.90 7.22 -7.55
CA LEU A 103 14.11 7.17 -8.78
C LEU A 103 14.17 5.78 -9.41
N ARG A 104 13.02 5.27 -9.87
CA ARG A 104 12.94 3.95 -10.53
C ARG A 104 13.90 3.84 -11.73
N GLY A 105 14.03 4.93 -12.48
CA GLY A 105 14.94 5.00 -13.62
C GLY A 105 16.40 4.90 -13.21
N ASP A 106 16.80 5.62 -12.15
CA ASP A 106 18.18 5.61 -11.64
C ASP A 106 18.54 4.22 -11.11
N LEU A 107 17.64 3.58 -10.34
CA LEU A 107 17.84 2.20 -9.89
C LEU A 107 17.94 1.22 -11.07
N ALA A 108 17.03 1.34 -12.05
CA ALA A 108 17.06 0.47 -13.21
C ALA A 108 18.34 0.64 -14.04
N ARG A 109 18.86 1.88 -14.14
CA ARG A 109 20.13 2.16 -14.81
C ARG A 109 21.30 1.54 -14.05
N LEU A 110 21.36 1.72 -12.74
CA LEU A 110 22.40 1.11 -11.90
C LEU A 110 22.43 -0.42 -12.08
N LEU A 111 21.27 -1.05 -12.08
CA LEU A 111 21.13 -2.50 -12.30
C LEU A 111 21.48 -2.90 -13.73
N TYR A 112 21.10 -2.10 -14.74
CA TYR A 112 21.44 -2.36 -16.14
C TYR A 112 22.95 -2.28 -16.37
N GLU A 113 23.62 -1.25 -15.87
CA GLU A 113 25.07 -1.10 -16.02
C GLU A 113 25.83 -2.27 -15.36
N ALA A 114 25.36 -2.76 -14.22
CA ALA A 114 25.92 -3.94 -13.59
C ALA A 114 25.65 -5.24 -14.38
N ALA A 115 24.49 -5.38 -14.99
CA ALA A 115 24.08 -6.61 -15.67
C ALA A 115 24.60 -6.74 -17.10
N ARG A 116 24.82 -5.60 -17.80
CA ARG A 116 25.25 -5.62 -19.23
C ARG A 116 26.62 -6.25 -19.46
N GLU A 117 27.44 -6.39 -18.45
CA GLU A 117 28.73 -7.10 -18.53
C GLU A 117 28.56 -8.63 -18.53
N HIS A 118 27.36 -9.11 -18.16
CA HIS A 118 27.07 -10.54 -17.96
C HIS A 118 25.93 -11.06 -18.83
N ALA A 119 25.29 -10.21 -19.63
CA ALA A 119 24.18 -10.58 -20.50
C ALA A 119 24.17 -9.76 -21.80
N ALA A 120 23.69 -10.33 -22.88
CA ALA A 120 23.46 -9.64 -24.14
C ALA A 120 22.12 -8.90 -24.11
N TYR A 121 22.07 -7.64 -24.55
CA TYR A 121 20.85 -6.83 -24.59
C TYR A 121 20.40 -6.56 -26.02
N ARG A 122 19.11 -6.73 -26.30
CA ARG A 122 18.46 -6.42 -27.57
C ARG A 122 17.30 -5.46 -27.30
N PHE A 123 17.46 -4.22 -27.73
CA PHE A 123 16.44 -3.17 -27.64
C PHE A 123 15.62 -3.10 -28.95
N GLY A 124 14.39 -2.59 -28.87
CA GLY A 124 13.51 -2.39 -30.01
C GLY A 124 12.87 -3.67 -30.53
N ASP A 125 12.87 -4.74 -29.73
CA ASP A 125 12.24 -6.02 -30.10
C ASP A 125 11.38 -6.55 -28.97
N SER A 126 10.46 -7.48 -29.29
CA SER A 126 9.57 -8.08 -28.31
C SER A 126 9.15 -9.50 -28.76
N VAL A 127 8.64 -10.28 -27.83
CA VAL A 127 8.11 -11.62 -28.11
C VAL A 127 6.78 -11.52 -28.85
N ALA A 128 6.68 -12.20 -30.00
CA ALA A 128 5.46 -12.31 -30.80
C ALA A 128 4.79 -13.67 -30.63
N ARG A 129 5.57 -14.74 -30.43
CA ARG A 129 5.06 -16.11 -30.27
C ARG A 129 5.98 -16.93 -29.38
N VAL A 130 5.40 -17.83 -28.59
CA VAL A 130 6.09 -18.78 -27.72
C VAL A 130 5.54 -20.17 -27.97
N GLU A 131 6.43 -21.12 -28.26
CA GLU A 131 6.13 -22.53 -28.39
C GLU A 131 7.09 -23.33 -27.52
N GLN A 132 6.63 -24.38 -26.85
CA GLN A 132 7.44 -25.19 -25.94
C GLN A 132 7.40 -26.64 -26.33
N ASP A 133 8.55 -27.32 -26.21
CA ASP A 133 8.65 -28.76 -26.16
C ASP A 133 9.24 -29.21 -24.80
N ASP A 134 9.53 -30.50 -24.63
CA ASP A 134 10.08 -31.00 -23.37
C ASP A 134 11.52 -30.51 -23.09
N GLY A 135 12.26 -30.09 -24.11
CA GLY A 135 13.66 -29.66 -24.03
C GLY A 135 13.84 -28.14 -23.92
N ASP A 136 13.15 -27.41 -24.79
CA ASP A 136 13.39 -25.99 -25.03
C ASP A 136 12.10 -25.17 -25.24
N VAL A 137 12.25 -23.86 -25.28
CA VAL A 137 11.25 -22.87 -25.67
C VAL A 137 11.68 -22.23 -26.98
N THR A 138 10.86 -22.34 -28.01
CA THR A 138 11.03 -21.63 -29.28
C THR A 138 10.31 -20.27 -29.20
N VAL A 139 11.04 -19.19 -29.38
CA VAL A 139 10.52 -17.82 -29.34
C VAL A 139 10.65 -17.18 -30.70
N THR A 140 9.54 -16.68 -31.24
CA THR A 140 9.53 -15.81 -32.43
C THR A 140 9.37 -14.38 -31.95
N PHE A 141 10.28 -13.51 -32.36
CA PHE A 141 10.28 -12.09 -32.03
C PHE A 141 9.47 -11.27 -33.04
N ALA A 142 9.09 -10.05 -32.66
CA ALA A 142 8.39 -9.11 -33.55
C ALA A 142 9.23 -8.73 -34.78
N SER A 143 10.55 -8.77 -34.68
CA SER A 143 11.47 -8.62 -35.82
C SER A 143 11.40 -9.77 -36.85
N GLY A 144 10.68 -10.87 -36.56
CA GLY A 144 10.58 -12.07 -37.38
C GLY A 144 11.65 -13.12 -37.10
N ASN A 145 12.65 -12.83 -36.29
CA ASN A 145 13.67 -13.79 -35.89
C ASN A 145 13.08 -14.87 -34.97
N THR A 146 13.57 -16.11 -35.10
CA THR A 146 13.16 -17.24 -34.26
C THR A 146 14.37 -17.88 -33.60
N GLU A 147 14.34 -18.02 -32.29
CA GLU A 147 15.44 -18.59 -31.51
C GLU A 147 14.94 -19.60 -30.45
N ARG A 148 15.83 -20.47 -29.99
CA ARG A 148 15.55 -21.47 -28.95
C ARG A 148 16.27 -21.18 -27.67
N TYR A 149 15.57 -21.35 -26.56
CA TYR A 149 16.05 -21.09 -25.19
C TYR A 149 15.66 -22.23 -24.25
N ALA A 150 16.52 -22.53 -23.27
CA ALA A 150 16.21 -23.53 -22.25
C ALA A 150 15.11 -23.06 -21.29
N THR A 151 15.00 -21.74 -21.09
CA THR A 151 13.99 -21.11 -20.24
C THR A 151 13.73 -19.68 -20.71
N VAL A 152 12.49 -19.23 -20.59
CA VAL A 152 12.07 -17.84 -20.81
C VAL A 152 11.56 -17.24 -19.52
N ILE A 153 12.12 -16.09 -19.13
CA ILE A 153 11.76 -15.35 -17.92
C ILE A 153 11.10 -14.05 -18.32
N VAL A 154 9.83 -13.89 -17.94
CA VAL A 154 9.00 -12.75 -18.33
C VAL A 154 8.99 -11.73 -17.21
N ALA A 155 9.65 -10.58 -17.42
CA ALA A 155 9.80 -9.45 -16.49
C ALA A 155 9.25 -8.13 -17.07
N GLU A 156 8.18 -8.19 -17.89
CA GLU A 156 7.65 -7.08 -18.69
C GLU A 156 6.73 -6.12 -17.92
N GLY A 157 6.56 -6.32 -16.62
CA GLY A 157 5.69 -5.49 -15.80
C GLY A 157 4.20 -5.80 -15.92
N VAL A 158 3.36 -4.89 -15.38
CA VAL A 158 1.91 -5.08 -15.25
C VAL A 158 1.20 -5.34 -16.59
N GLY A 159 1.65 -4.70 -17.67
CA GLY A 159 1.11 -4.83 -19.03
C GLY A 159 1.82 -5.88 -19.89
N SER A 160 2.33 -6.96 -19.31
CA SER A 160 3.06 -8.00 -20.02
C SER A 160 2.23 -8.66 -21.13
N ARG A 161 2.71 -8.55 -22.39
CA ARG A 161 2.11 -9.22 -23.53
C ARG A 161 2.50 -10.69 -23.59
N THR A 162 3.74 -11.01 -23.23
CA THR A 162 4.20 -12.41 -23.22
C THR A 162 3.45 -13.23 -22.16
N ARG A 163 3.04 -12.62 -21.04
CA ARG A 163 2.14 -13.29 -20.09
C ARG A 163 0.85 -13.73 -20.77
N GLU A 164 0.19 -12.86 -21.52
CA GLU A 164 -1.07 -13.17 -22.21
C GLU A 164 -0.91 -14.25 -23.30
N LEU A 165 0.29 -14.34 -23.94
CA LEU A 165 0.60 -15.39 -24.90
C LEU A 165 0.75 -16.77 -24.24
N VAL A 166 1.33 -16.83 -23.03
CA VAL A 166 1.67 -18.10 -22.34
C VAL A 166 0.57 -18.54 -21.38
N PHE A 167 -0.17 -17.59 -20.83
CA PHE A 167 -1.23 -17.81 -19.83
C PHE A 167 -2.54 -17.09 -20.25
N PRO A 168 -3.09 -17.44 -21.44
CA PRO A 168 -4.24 -16.70 -21.99
C PRO A 168 -5.45 -16.78 -21.07
N GLY A 169 -5.93 -15.61 -20.61
CA GLY A 169 -7.10 -15.50 -19.75
C GLY A 169 -6.90 -15.95 -18.30
N GLU A 170 -5.68 -16.32 -17.87
CA GLU A 170 -5.43 -16.74 -16.48
C GLU A 170 -5.23 -15.55 -15.52
N ASN A 171 -4.97 -14.35 -16.01
CA ASN A 171 -4.85 -13.17 -15.16
C ASN A 171 -6.24 -12.65 -14.77
N GLU A 172 -6.54 -12.69 -13.48
CA GLU A 172 -7.74 -12.08 -12.90
C GLU A 172 -7.37 -10.74 -12.23
N PRO A 173 -7.30 -9.63 -12.98
CA PRO A 173 -6.82 -8.37 -12.44
C PRO A 173 -7.80 -7.83 -11.40
N ARG A 174 -7.26 -7.42 -10.25
CA ARG A 174 -8.04 -6.67 -9.28
C ARG A 174 -7.82 -5.18 -9.50
N TRP A 175 -8.80 -4.52 -10.06
CA TRP A 175 -8.81 -3.07 -10.25
C TRP A 175 -8.92 -2.34 -8.92
N MET A 176 -8.20 -1.22 -8.81
CA MET A 176 -8.12 -0.41 -7.59
C MET A 176 -9.00 0.83 -7.65
N ASP A 177 -9.77 1.01 -8.71
CA ASP A 177 -10.57 2.22 -8.97
C ASP A 177 -9.75 3.51 -8.84
N LEU A 178 -8.51 3.50 -9.30
CA LEU A 178 -7.60 4.63 -9.22
C LEU A 178 -6.80 4.76 -10.52
N THR A 179 -6.99 5.86 -11.21
CA THR A 179 -6.18 6.26 -12.36
C THR A 179 -5.06 7.17 -11.87
N ILE A 180 -3.85 6.95 -12.36
CA ILE A 180 -2.67 7.74 -11.98
C ILE A 180 -1.89 8.19 -13.21
N ALA A 181 -1.24 9.35 -13.09
CA ALA A 181 -0.22 9.79 -14.02
C ALA A 181 1.02 10.26 -13.25
N TYR A 182 2.20 9.90 -13.75
CA TYR A 182 3.50 10.36 -13.25
C TYR A 182 4.25 11.06 -14.38
N PHE A 183 4.92 12.15 -14.07
CA PHE A 183 5.75 12.90 -15.03
C PHE A 183 6.67 13.88 -14.30
N THR A 184 7.67 14.37 -15.03
CA THR A 184 8.63 15.35 -14.52
C THR A 184 8.21 16.76 -14.90
N ILE A 185 8.34 17.69 -13.96
CA ILE A 185 8.16 19.13 -14.17
C ILE A 185 9.37 19.91 -13.66
N PRO A 186 9.59 21.15 -14.13
CA PRO A 186 10.64 22.01 -13.59
C PRO A 186 10.45 22.27 -12.09
N ARG A 187 11.55 22.20 -11.32
CA ARG A 187 11.56 22.60 -9.91
C ARG A 187 11.47 24.12 -9.80
N GLN A 188 10.75 24.61 -8.78
CA GLN A 188 10.70 26.01 -8.40
C GLN A 188 11.52 26.25 -7.13
N SER A 189 11.85 27.51 -6.88
CA SER A 189 12.71 27.92 -5.75
C SER A 189 12.07 27.69 -4.38
N ASP A 190 10.75 27.60 -4.31
CA ASP A 190 9.94 27.35 -3.13
C ASP A 190 9.57 25.86 -2.92
N ASP A 191 9.98 25.00 -3.86
CA ASP A 191 9.87 23.55 -3.64
C ASP A 191 10.90 23.11 -2.58
N ASP A 192 10.42 22.49 -1.52
CA ASP A 192 11.25 21.90 -0.47
C ASP A 192 11.65 20.44 -0.76
N HIS A 193 12.09 19.73 0.26
CA HIS A 193 12.49 18.32 0.18
C HIS A 193 11.41 17.35 0.69
N LEU A 194 10.14 17.80 0.75
CA LEU A 194 9.02 16.98 1.18
C LEU A 194 8.24 16.42 -0.02
N TRP A 195 7.77 15.20 0.10
CA TRP A 195 6.68 14.72 -0.74
C TRP A 195 5.38 15.41 -0.30
N ARG A 196 4.97 16.42 -1.03
CA ARG A 196 3.73 17.16 -0.77
C ARG A 196 2.55 16.52 -1.47
N TRP A 197 1.49 16.28 -0.74
CA TRP A 197 0.26 15.63 -1.21
C TRP A 197 -0.94 16.51 -0.91
N TYR A 198 -1.65 16.94 -1.95
CA TYR A 198 -2.86 17.71 -1.89
C TYR A 198 -4.06 16.87 -2.35
N ASN A 199 -5.15 16.88 -1.57
CA ASN A 199 -6.41 16.24 -1.91
C ASN A 199 -7.43 17.29 -2.36
N ALA A 200 -7.94 17.17 -3.61
CA ALA A 200 -9.06 17.95 -4.10
C ALA A 200 -10.36 17.14 -4.05
N THR A 201 -11.51 17.83 -4.01
CA THR A 201 -12.82 17.17 -4.08
C THR A 201 -12.99 16.36 -5.36
N GLY A 202 -13.91 15.38 -5.36
CA GLY A 202 -14.12 14.48 -6.50
C GLY A 202 -13.11 13.33 -6.59
N GLY A 203 -12.43 12.99 -5.48
CA GLY A 203 -11.49 11.87 -5.44
C GLY A 203 -10.18 12.15 -6.19
N ARG A 204 -9.78 13.41 -6.33
CA ARG A 204 -8.58 13.85 -7.03
C ARG A 204 -7.45 14.12 -6.05
N SER A 205 -6.22 13.83 -6.45
CA SER A 205 -5.05 14.32 -5.71
C SER A 205 -3.94 14.76 -6.64
N VAL A 206 -3.17 15.73 -6.17
CA VAL A 206 -1.98 16.28 -6.81
C VAL A 206 -0.83 16.09 -5.84
N SER A 207 0.27 15.52 -6.28
CA SER A 207 1.46 15.46 -5.45
C SER A 207 2.72 15.86 -6.19
N LEU A 208 3.64 16.45 -5.43
CA LEU A 208 4.98 16.84 -5.88
C LEU A 208 6.01 16.20 -4.97
N ARG A 209 7.02 15.61 -5.57
CA ARG A 209 8.16 15.01 -4.86
C ARG A 209 9.47 15.59 -5.37
N PRO A 210 10.46 15.80 -4.51
CA PRO A 210 11.79 16.21 -4.94
C PRO A 210 12.47 15.09 -5.74
N ASP A 211 13.42 15.45 -6.57
CA ASP A 211 14.36 14.52 -7.18
C ASP A 211 15.80 15.07 -7.11
N ARG A 212 16.77 14.22 -7.44
CA ARG A 212 18.20 14.57 -7.43
C ARG A 212 18.66 15.33 -8.67
N HIS A 213 17.81 15.46 -9.70
CA HIS A 213 18.16 16.05 -11.00
C HIS A 213 17.79 17.53 -11.09
N GLY A 214 17.32 18.14 -9.98
CA GLY A 214 16.89 19.54 -9.96
C GLY A 214 15.53 19.76 -10.64
N THR A 215 14.73 18.69 -10.73
CA THR A 215 13.34 18.70 -11.18
C THR A 215 12.41 18.28 -10.06
N ALA A 216 11.12 18.23 -10.31
CA ALA A 216 10.13 17.69 -9.39
C ALA A 216 9.30 16.59 -10.08
N ARG A 217 9.00 15.54 -9.34
CA ARG A 217 8.13 14.45 -9.82
C ARG A 217 6.70 14.76 -9.45
N ALA A 218 5.88 15.01 -10.46
CA ALA A 218 4.45 15.25 -10.31
C ALA A 218 3.68 13.94 -10.42
N MET A 219 2.66 13.79 -9.57
CA MET A 219 1.66 12.73 -9.68
C MET A 219 0.27 13.35 -9.64
N LEU A 220 -0.57 12.94 -10.57
CA LEU A 220 -2.00 13.17 -10.54
C LEU A 220 -2.72 11.86 -10.32
N SER A 221 -3.72 11.82 -9.45
CA SER A 221 -4.56 10.65 -9.31
C SER A 221 -6.06 11.00 -9.24
N VAL A 222 -6.89 10.13 -9.83
CA VAL A 222 -8.35 10.25 -9.84
C VAL A 222 -8.94 8.91 -9.38
N GLN A 223 -9.71 8.95 -8.31
CA GLN A 223 -10.42 7.78 -7.79
C GLN A 223 -11.75 7.64 -8.54
N GLN A 224 -11.78 6.69 -9.47
CA GLN A 224 -12.95 6.35 -10.29
C GLN A 224 -12.86 4.90 -10.77
N PRO A 225 -14.00 4.27 -11.12
CA PRO A 225 -13.99 2.96 -11.77
C PRO A 225 -13.17 2.97 -13.07
N PRO A 226 -12.52 1.84 -13.45
CA PRO A 226 -11.76 1.75 -14.68
C PRO A 226 -12.68 1.92 -15.91
N GLY A 227 -12.26 2.73 -16.87
CA GLY A 227 -12.95 2.99 -18.13
C GLY A 227 -12.12 2.67 -19.38
N GLY A 228 -10.96 2.00 -19.21
CA GLY A 228 -10.06 1.68 -20.33
C GLY A 228 -9.09 2.81 -20.68
N GLU A 229 -8.94 3.81 -19.81
CA GLU A 229 -8.13 5.01 -20.04
C GLU A 229 -6.65 4.69 -20.26
N GLN A 230 -6.15 3.58 -19.71
CA GLN A 230 -4.77 3.12 -19.89
C GLN A 230 -4.45 2.75 -21.35
N ASP A 231 -5.46 2.45 -22.16
CA ASP A 231 -5.32 2.03 -23.56
C ASP A 231 -5.48 3.19 -24.55
N TRP A 232 -5.79 4.41 -24.05
CA TRP A 232 -5.87 5.61 -24.89
C TRP A 232 -4.47 6.06 -25.34
N ASP A 233 -4.43 6.83 -26.45
CA ASP A 233 -3.22 7.52 -26.83
C ASP A 233 -2.82 8.61 -25.81
N VAL A 234 -1.54 8.97 -25.81
CA VAL A 234 -0.94 9.89 -24.82
C VAL A 234 -1.61 11.27 -24.86
N ASP A 235 -1.97 11.77 -26.04
CA ASP A 235 -2.57 13.10 -26.17
C ASP A 235 -3.98 13.12 -25.56
N ARG A 236 -4.76 12.08 -25.76
CA ARG A 236 -6.06 11.90 -25.12
C ARG A 236 -5.94 11.77 -23.61
N GLN A 237 -4.96 11.00 -23.11
CA GLN A 237 -4.68 10.88 -21.67
C GLN A 237 -4.33 12.24 -21.05
N LYS A 238 -3.45 13.01 -21.71
CA LYS A 238 -3.05 14.35 -21.26
C LYS A 238 -4.23 15.33 -21.29
N ALA A 239 -5.06 15.31 -22.34
CA ALA A 239 -6.25 16.15 -22.45
C ALA A 239 -7.27 15.84 -21.34
N TRP A 240 -7.51 14.56 -21.08
CA TRP A 240 -8.40 14.09 -20.01
C TRP A 240 -7.93 14.56 -18.62
N LEU A 241 -6.64 14.48 -18.32
CA LEU A 241 -6.08 15.00 -17.08
C LEU A 241 -6.27 16.51 -16.93
N ARG A 242 -6.06 17.27 -18.01
CA ARG A 242 -6.29 18.72 -17.99
C ARG A 242 -7.73 19.07 -17.65
N GLU A 243 -8.69 18.40 -18.28
CA GLU A 243 -10.11 18.59 -17.97
C GLU A 243 -10.43 18.25 -16.51
N ARG A 244 -9.92 17.12 -16.03
CA ARG A 244 -10.20 16.64 -14.66
C ARG A 244 -9.60 17.50 -13.55
N PHE A 245 -8.43 18.10 -13.78
CA PHE A 245 -7.72 18.88 -12.77
C PHE A 245 -7.82 20.39 -12.95
N ALA A 246 -8.52 20.90 -13.99
CA ALA A 246 -8.78 22.32 -14.11
C ALA A 246 -9.45 22.88 -12.85
N GLY A 247 -8.84 23.89 -12.24
CA GLY A 247 -9.33 24.52 -11.02
C GLY A 247 -9.35 23.60 -9.79
N ALA A 248 -8.52 22.56 -9.75
CA ALA A 248 -8.45 21.65 -8.60
C ALA A 248 -7.86 22.30 -7.33
N GLY A 249 -7.16 23.40 -7.47
CA GLY A 249 -6.53 24.14 -6.38
C GLY A 249 -5.05 23.80 -6.17
N TRP A 250 -4.43 24.37 -5.16
CA TRP A 250 -3.00 24.27 -4.82
C TRP A 250 -2.13 24.50 -6.07
N GLN A 251 -1.21 23.60 -6.37
CA GLN A 251 -0.26 23.66 -7.48
C GLN A 251 -0.78 23.00 -8.77
N SER A 252 -2.09 22.72 -8.88
CA SER A 252 -2.64 21.98 -10.02
C SER A 252 -2.37 22.64 -11.37
N ASP A 253 -2.48 23.96 -11.47
CA ASP A 253 -2.24 24.69 -12.72
C ASP A 253 -0.77 24.54 -13.18
N ARG A 254 0.20 24.72 -12.26
CA ARG A 254 1.62 24.45 -12.54
C ARG A 254 1.86 23.02 -13.03
N VAL A 255 1.23 22.05 -12.38
CA VAL A 255 1.38 20.63 -12.75
C VAL A 255 0.79 20.37 -14.13
N LEU A 256 -0.35 20.97 -14.45
CA LEU A 256 -0.99 20.87 -15.76
C LEU A 256 -0.17 21.53 -16.87
N ASP A 257 0.46 22.65 -16.61
CA ASP A 257 1.40 23.30 -17.54
C ASP A 257 2.60 22.38 -17.84
N GLY A 258 3.11 21.70 -16.80
CA GLY A 258 4.20 20.74 -16.93
C GLY A 258 3.86 19.51 -17.78
N ILE A 259 2.61 19.06 -17.82
CA ILE A 259 2.18 17.93 -18.67
C ILE A 259 2.49 18.17 -20.16
N ALA A 260 2.39 19.40 -20.64
CA ALA A 260 2.63 19.72 -22.04
C ALA A 260 4.11 19.52 -22.44
N ALA A 261 5.03 19.87 -21.56
CA ALA A 261 6.45 19.92 -21.81
C ALA A 261 7.19 18.60 -21.49
N THR A 262 6.55 17.69 -20.74
CA THR A 262 7.21 16.47 -20.26
C THR A 262 7.39 15.43 -21.35
N ASN A 263 8.57 14.76 -21.35
CA ASN A 263 8.90 13.64 -22.23
C ASN A 263 8.82 12.27 -21.53
N ASP A 264 8.66 12.24 -20.20
CA ASP A 264 8.60 11.01 -19.38
C ASP A 264 7.21 10.72 -18.80
N PHE A 265 6.18 11.04 -19.56
CA PHE A 265 4.79 10.82 -19.16
C PHE A 265 4.46 9.33 -19.04
N TYR A 266 3.98 8.93 -17.87
CA TYR A 266 3.43 7.61 -17.58
C TYR A 266 2.00 7.74 -17.07
N PHE A 267 1.12 6.92 -17.61
CA PHE A 267 -0.30 6.90 -17.25
C PHE A 267 -0.77 5.45 -17.11
N ASP A 268 -1.52 5.13 -16.07
CA ASP A 268 -2.11 3.80 -15.88
C ASP A 268 -3.38 3.86 -15.02
N VAL A 269 -4.26 2.88 -15.23
CA VAL A 269 -5.36 2.55 -14.32
C VAL A 269 -4.89 1.41 -13.43
N LEU A 270 -4.76 1.67 -12.13
CA LEU A 270 -4.12 0.75 -11.21
C LEU A 270 -4.87 -0.58 -11.08
N ARG A 271 -4.13 -1.66 -11.25
CA ARG A 271 -4.62 -3.02 -11.06
C ARG A 271 -3.54 -3.92 -10.48
N GLN A 272 -3.94 -4.84 -9.64
CA GLN A 272 -3.09 -5.95 -9.23
C GLN A 272 -3.12 -7.02 -10.32
N VAL A 273 -1.97 -7.63 -10.58
CA VAL A 273 -1.86 -8.85 -11.40
C VAL A 273 -2.02 -10.05 -10.48
N ARG A 274 -3.00 -10.90 -10.74
CA ARG A 274 -3.31 -12.07 -9.91
C ARG A 274 -3.29 -13.32 -10.76
N MET A 275 -2.13 -13.99 -10.74
CA MET A 275 -1.92 -15.23 -11.49
C MET A 275 -2.11 -16.43 -10.57
N PRO A 276 -2.88 -17.45 -10.99
CA PRO A 276 -3.04 -18.71 -10.23
C PRO A 276 -1.72 -19.48 -10.15
N ARG A 277 -0.89 -19.37 -11.16
CA ARG A 277 0.47 -19.94 -11.25
C ARG A 277 1.40 -18.98 -11.96
N TRP A 278 2.70 -19.07 -11.66
CA TRP A 278 3.69 -18.15 -12.23
C TRP A 278 4.57 -18.81 -13.29
N SER A 279 4.45 -20.12 -13.48
CA SER A 279 5.18 -20.84 -14.50
C SER A 279 4.28 -21.76 -15.32
N SER A 280 4.66 -21.97 -16.59
CA SER A 280 4.07 -22.93 -17.50
C SER A 280 5.20 -23.58 -18.29
N GLY A 281 5.45 -24.87 -18.01
CA GLY A 281 6.58 -25.58 -18.60
C GLY A 281 7.93 -24.94 -18.24
N ARG A 282 8.56 -24.30 -19.22
CA ARG A 282 9.86 -23.62 -19.12
C ARG A 282 9.77 -22.10 -19.19
N VAL A 283 8.56 -21.54 -19.16
CA VAL A 283 8.33 -20.11 -19.10
C VAL A 283 7.88 -19.71 -17.71
N VAL A 284 8.48 -18.65 -17.15
CA VAL A 284 8.18 -18.14 -15.80
C VAL A 284 8.00 -16.64 -15.79
N LEU A 285 7.05 -16.16 -14.99
CA LEU A 285 6.79 -14.75 -14.72
C LEU A 285 7.57 -14.29 -13.49
N THR A 286 8.03 -13.03 -13.48
CA THR A 286 8.63 -12.39 -12.32
C THR A 286 8.29 -10.89 -12.25
N GLY A 287 8.42 -10.30 -11.08
CA GLY A 287 8.06 -8.89 -10.84
C GLY A 287 6.58 -8.63 -11.10
N ASP A 288 6.25 -7.42 -11.54
CA ASP A 288 4.86 -7.01 -11.77
C ASP A 288 4.13 -7.82 -12.85
N ALA A 289 4.86 -8.55 -13.70
CA ALA A 289 4.26 -9.50 -14.65
C ALA A 289 3.60 -10.69 -13.94
N ALA A 290 4.09 -11.07 -12.77
CA ALA A 290 3.60 -12.18 -11.98
C ALA A 290 2.59 -11.77 -10.90
N TRP A 291 2.86 -10.65 -10.19
CA TRP A 291 2.14 -10.30 -8.95
C TRP A 291 2.05 -8.80 -8.69
N CYS A 292 1.91 -7.94 -9.65
CA CYS A 292 1.81 -6.51 -9.38
C CYS A 292 0.90 -6.23 -8.16
N ALA A 293 1.48 -5.60 -7.11
CA ALA A 293 0.76 -5.29 -5.88
C ALA A 293 0.15 -3.88 -5.89
N THR A 294 0.49 -3.07 -6.87
CA THR A 294 0.23 -1.63 -7.05
C THR A 294 1.08 -0.72 -6.16
N PRO A 295 1.30 0.55 -6.55
CA PRO A 295 2.03 1.54 -5.74
C PRO A 295 1.43 1.77 -4.35
N ILE A 296 0.12 1.57 -4.17
CA ILE A 296 -0.58 1.73 -2.88
C ILE A 296 -0.02 0.78 -1.80
N ALA A 297 0.51 -0.37 -2.21
CA ALA A 297 1.12 -1.32 -1.28
C ALA A 297 2.48 -0.83 -0.74
N GLY A 298 3.17 0.11 -1.44
CA GLY A 298 4.49 0.62 -1.05
C GLY A 298 5.61 -0.43 -1.08
N TYR A 299 5.40 -1.58 -1.73
CA TYR A 299 6.30 -2.75 -1.65
C TYR A 299 6.68 -3.33 -3.03
N GLY A 300 6.18 -2.77 -4.13
CA GLY A 300 6.34 -3.34 -5.48
C GLY A 300 7.80 -3.53 -5.90
N THR A 301 8.64 -2.53 -5.67
CA THR A 301 10.07 -2.60 -6.01
C THR A 301 10.82 -3.62 -5.16
N THR A 302 10.57 -3.64 -3.86
CA THR A 302 11.15 -4.64 -2.95
C THR A 302 10.78 -6.06 -3.37
N LEU A 303 9.51 -6.30 -3.76
CA LEU A 303 9.05 -7.57 -4.31
C LEU A 303 9.76 -7.94 -5.61
N ALA A 304 9.89 -6.99 -6.54
CA ALA A 304 10.55 -7.21 -7.83
C ALA A 304 12.02 -7.60 -7.65
N ILE A 305 12.74 -6.89 -6.78
CA ILE A 305 14.14 -7.17 -6.44
C ILE A 305 14.29 -8.55 -5.79
N THR A 306 13.49 -8.81 -4.75
CA THR A 306 13.56 -10.06 -3.98
C THR A 306 13.17 -11.24 -4.83
N GLY A 307 12.09 -11.13 -5.61
CA GLY A 307 11.60 -12.21 -6.46
C GLY A 307 12.56 -12.56 -7.60
N ALA A 308 13.17 -11.55 -8.22
CA ALA A 308 14.19 -11.75 -9.24
C ALA A 308 15.41 -12.50 -8.68
N TYR A 309 15.85 -12.13 -7.48
CA TYR A 309 16.93 -12.81 -6.78
C TYR A 309 16.59 -14.26 -6.46
N VAL A 310 15.43 -14.51 -5.84
CA VAL A 310 14.99 -15.85 -5.47
C VAL A 310 14.88 -16.74 -6.70
N LEU A 311 14.27 -16.25 -7.80
CA LEU A 311 14.19 -16.99 -9.07
C LEU A 311 15.57 -17.38 -9.57
N ALA A 312 16.50 -16.42 -9.63
CA ALA A 312 17.86 -16.69 -10.09
C ALA A 312 18.57 -17.74 -9.20
N GLN A 313 18.44 -17.62 -7.87
CA GLN A 313 19.07 -18.57 -6.95
C GLN A 313 18.50 -19.97 -7.04
N GLU A 314 17.19 -20.15 -7.18
CA GLU A 314 16.57 -21.47 -7.37
C GLU A 314 17.02 -22.09 -8.69
N MET A 315 17.15 -21.30 -9.77
CA MET A 315 17.67 -21.78 -11.06
C MET A 315 19.17 -22.14 -11.00
N ILE A 316 19.97 -21.43 -10.24
CA ILE A 316 21.41 -21.72 -10.07
C ILE A 316 21.62 -23.04 -9.33
N ARG A 317 20.78 -23.31 -8.33
CA ARG A 317 20.92 -24.46 -7.42
C ARG A 317 20.34 -25.75 -7.96
N SER A 318 19.44 -25.68 -8.93
CA SER A 318 18.73 -26.84 -9.48
C SER A 318 19.17 -27.16 -10.89
N THR A 319 19.33 -28.44 -11.19
CA THR A 319 19.50 -28.93 -12.55
C THR A 319 18.16 -29.20 -13.25
N ASP A 320 17.07 -29.28 -12.50
CA ASP A 320 15.70 -29.41 -13.01
C ASP A 320 15.03 -28.02 -12.99
N VAL A 321 14.76 -27.48 -14.19
CA VAL A 321 14.14 -26.18 -14.38
C VAL A 321 12.75 -26.14 -13.75
N ARG A 322 11.90 -27.17 -13.95
CA ARG A 322 10.53 -27.17 -13.42
C ARG A 322 10.53 -27.19 -11.89
N ALA A 323 11.43 -27.94 -11.27
CA ALA A 323 11.61 -27.95 -9.83
C ALA A 323 12.06 -26.58 -9.29
N ALA A 324 13.00 -25.90 -9.98
CA ALA A 324 13.46 -24.56 -9.64
C ALA A 324 12.32 -23.53 -9.69
N LEU A 325 11.51 -23.54 -10.76
CA LEU A 325 10.40 -22.61 -10.92
C LEU A 325 9.31 -22.81 -9.88
N ASN A 326 9.02 -24.06 -9.50
CA ASN A 326 8.09 -24.38 -8.42
C ASN A 326 8.60 -23.92 -7.06
N ALA A 327 9.89 -24.14 -6.76
CA ALA A 327 10.52 -23.68 -5.51
C ALA A 327 10.50 -22.14 -5.37
N TYR A 328 10.77 -21.44 -6.47
CA TYR A 328 10.65 -19.99 -6.55
C TYR A 328 9.24 -19.52 -6.22
N GLU A 329 8.23 -20.09 -6.86
CA GLU A 329 6.83 -19.71 -6.64
C GLU A 329 6.43 -19.96 -5.18
N GLN A 330 6.77 -21.12 -4.63
CA GLN A 330 6.48 -21.46 -3.22
C GLN A 330 7.16 -20.48 -2.24
N ALA A 331 8.39 -20.08 -2.52
CA ALA A 331 9.12 -19.16 -1.66
C ALA A 331 8.54 -17.74 -1.68
N MET A 332 8.14 -17.26 -2.87
CA MET A 332 7.72 -15.86 -3.06
C MET A 332 6.22 -15.61 -2.88
N ARG A 333 5.36 -16.62 -3.09
CA ARG A 333 3.91 -16.46 -3.05
C ARG A 333 3.39 -15.85 -1.75
N PRO A 334 3.85 -16.26 -0.55
CA PRO A 334 3.39 -15.67 0.70
C PRO A 334 3.68 -14.17 0.84
N MET A 335 4.83 -13.71 0.30
CA MET A 335 5.21 -12.30 0.32
C MET A 335 4.41 -11.49 -0.70
N ALA A 336 4.15 -12.04 -1.88
CA ALA A 336 3.35 -11.41 -2.92
C ALA A 336 1.88 -11.26 -2.49
N GLU A 337 1.28 -12.31 -1.92
CA GLU A 337 -0.09 -12.29 -1.42
C GLU A 337 -0.28 -11.30 -0.26
N ASP A 338 0.70 -11.20 0.64
CA ASP A 338 0.68 -10.23 1.73
C ASP A 338 0.69 -8.79 1.18
N ALA A 339 1.55 -8.49 0.23
CA ALA A 339 1.60 -7.18 -0.43
C ALA A 339 0.33 -6.87 -1.25
N GLN A 340 -0.32 -7.89 -1.81
CA GLN A 340 -1.62 -7.76 -2.50
C GLN A 340 -2.81 -7.63 -1.54
N GLY A 341 -2.60 -7.80 -0.25
CA GLY A 341 -3.61 -7.70 0.82
C GLY A 341 -4.15 -6.27 1.06
N VAL A 342 -3.90 -5.32 0.17
CA VAL A 342 -4.39 -3.94 0.27
C VAL A 342 -5.93 -3.92 0.39
N PRO A 343 -6.50 -3.27 1.43
CA PRO A 343 -7.95 -3.17 1.60
C PRO A 343 -8.61 -2.50 0.38
N ARG A 344 -9.80 -2.98 -0.01
CA ARG A 344 -10.55 -2.43 -1.18
C ARG A 344 -10.89 -0.95 -1.02
N LEU A 345 -11.08 -0.49 0.21
CA LEU A 345 -11.40 0.91 0.51
C LEU A 345 -10.18 1.83 0.58
N ALA A 346 -8.95 1.29 0.60
CA ALA A 346 -7.74 2.10 0.76
C ALA A 346 -7.62 3.24 -0.28
N PRO A 347 -7.86 3.03 -1.59
CA PRO A 347 -7.84 4.12 -2.56
C PRO A 347 -8.87 5.22 -2.28
N ARG A 348 -10.09 4.85 -1.84
CA ARG A 348 -11.16 5.80 -1.50
C ARG A 348 -10.87 6.60 -0.24
N LEU A 349 -10.23 5.96 0.73
CA LEU A 349 -9.81 6.65 1.97
C LEU A 349 -8.67 7.62 1.72
N ALA A 350 -7.74 7.27 0.84
CA ALA A 350 -6.64 8.15 0.44
C ALA A 350 -7.06 9.30 -0.49
N ASN A 351 -8.18 9.13 -1.23
CA ASN A 351 -8.70 10.11 -2.19
C ASN A 351 -10.19 10.41 -1.93
N PRO A 352 -10.54 11.15 -0.85
CA PRO A 352 -11.92 11.44 -0.51
C PRO A 352 -12.61 12.32 -1.57
N HIS A 353 -13.91 12.06 -1.84
CA HIS A 353 -14.68 12.82 -2.83
C HIS A 353 -15.25 14.14 -2.30
N SER A 354 -15.38 14.29 -0.99
CA SER A 354 -16.02 15.47 -0.37
C SER A 354 -15.05 16.26 0.51
N ARG A 355 -15.31 17.56 0.68
CA ARG A 355 -14.56 18.41 1.60
C ARG A 355 -14.53 17.86 3.04
N ILE A 356 -15.66 17.33 3.52
CA ILE A 356 -15.73 16.71 4.86
C ILE A 356 -14.81 15.48 4.92
N GLY A 357 -14.81 14.65 3.89
CA GLY A 357 -13.91 13.49 3.81
C GLY A 357 -12.44 13.89 3.85
N ILE A 358 -12.06 14.97 3.13
CA ILE A 358 -10.69 15.49 3.13
C ILE A 358 -10.32 16.01 4.52
N GLN A 359 -11.20 16.81 5.17
CA GLN A 359 -10.97 17.31 6.52
C GLN A 359 -10.83 16.18 7.55
N LEU A 360 -11.62 15.10 7.42
CA LEU A 360 -11.50 13.92 8.26
C LEU A 360 -10.16 13.20 8.04
N LEU A 361 -9.75 13.03 6.78
CA LEU A 361 -8.45 12.45 6.45
C LEU A 361 -7.32 13.27 7.07
N HIS A 362 -7.28 14.58 6.83
CA HIS A 362 -6.28 15.49 7.37
C HIS A 362 -6.27 15.50 8.90
N GLY A 363 -7.45 15.49 9.54
CA GLY A 363 -7.59 15.38 10.99
C GLY A 363 -6.98 14.09 11.56
N VAL A 364 -7.26 12.95 10.91
CA VAL A 364 -6.68 11.65 11.31
C VAL A 364 -5.16 11.67 11.13
N LEU A 365 -4.67 12.17 9.99
CA LEU A 365 -3.23 12.24 9.70
C LEU A 365 -2.52 13.21 10.66
N SER A 366 -3.12 14.37 10.98
CA SER A 366 -2.60 15.34 11.96
C SER A 366 -2.47 14.72 13.36
N ILE A 367 -3.41 13.88 13.77
CA ILE A 367 -3.31 13.16 15.05
C ILE A 367 -2.21 12.09 14.97
N ALA A 368 -2.18 11.31 13.88
CA ALA A 368 -1.20 10.25 13.68
C ALA A 368 0.24 10.77 13.58
N SER A 369 0.45 12.00 13.09
CA SER A 369 1.78 12.64 12.98
C SER A 369 2.35 13.13 14.30
N ARG A 370 1.53 13.23 15.38
CA ARG A 370 2.01 13.71 16.69
C ARG A 370 3.01 12.75 17.31
N PRO A 371 4.11 13.24 17.93
CA PRO A 371 5.15 12.38 18.52
C PRO A 371 4.63 11.33 19.49
N ALA A 372 3.63 11.67 20.32
CA ALA A 372 3.03 10.78 21.31
C ALA A 372 2.23 9.61 20.70
N VAL A 373 1.73 9.75 19.48
CA VAL A 373 0.87 8.75 18.80
C VAL A 373 1.65 7.98 17.74
N ARG A 374 2.60 8.65 17.09
CA ARG A 374 3.37 8.14 15.95
C ARG A 374 4.08 6.82 16.21
N GLY A 375 4.77 6.69 17.35
CA GLY A 375 5.48 5.46 17.72
C GLY A 375 4.55 4.25 17.95
N VAL A 376 3.31 4.50 18.36
CA VAL A 376 2.26 3.47 18.51
C VAL A 376 1.63 3.15 17.16
N ALA A 377 1.35 4.17 16.38
CA ALA A 377 0.81 4.03 15.03
C ALA A 377 1.77 3.25 14.11
N GLY A 378 3.06 3.58 14.10
CA GLY A 378 4.07 2.84 13.34
C GLY A 378 4.15 1.37 13.70
N LYS A 379 4.08 1.02 15.00
CA LYS A 379 4.06 -0.38 15.47
C LYS A 379 2.75 -1.11 15.18
N LEU A 380 1.65 -0.40 15.07
CA LEU A 380 0.32 -0.96 14.79
C LEU A 380 0.04 -1.09 13.29
N PHE A 381 0.53 -0.14 12.50
CA PHE A 381 0.34 -0.07 11.03
C PHE A 381 1.55 -0.57 10.24
N GLY A 382 2.74 -0.58 10.84
CA GLY A 382 3.94 -1.19 10.31
C GLY A 382 3.76 -2.71 10.24
N GLY A 383 3.12 -3.18 9.18
CA GLY A 383 2.96 -4.62 8.91
C GLY A 383 4.34 -5.26 8.84
N ARG A 384 4.60 -6.27 9.68
CA ARG A 384 5.67 -7.21 9.37
C ARG A 384 5.26 -7.94 8.10
N SER A 385 5.75 -7.48 6.97
CA SER A 385 5.65 -8.21 5.70
C SER A 385 6.20 -9.63 5.92
N LYS A 386 5.53 -10.62 5.35
CA LYS A 386 6.04 -11.99 5.27
C LYS A 386 7.27 -12.00 4.37
N ASN A 387 8.41 -11.65 4.92
CA ASN A 387 9.66 -11.61 4.18
C ASN A 387 10.17 -13.04 3.90
N VAL A 388 10.73 -13.23 2.72
CA VAL A 388 11.46 -14.45 2.36
C VAL A 388 12.75 -14.48 3.18
N ASP A 389 13.06 -15.65 3.74
CA ASP A 389 14.36 -15.88 4.38
C ASP A 389 15.44 -16.03 3.31
N LEU A 390 16.23 -14.98 3.12
CA LEU A 390 17.32 -14.95 2.13
C LEU A 390 18.57 -15.69 2.62
N SER A 391 18.69 -16.02 3.91
CA SER A 391 19.85 -16.73 4.46
C SER A 391 19.98 -18.15 3.87
N ARG A 392 18.87 -18.73 3.43
CA ARG A 392 18.87 -20.04 2.75
C ARG A 392 19.71 -20.06 1.45
N TYR A 393 20.04 -18.89 0.91
CA TYR A 393 20.86 -18.75 -0.29
C TYR A 393 22.32 -18.36 0.00
N ASP A 394 22.73 -18.31 1.25
CA ASP A 394 24.11 -18.02 1.64
C ASP A 394 25.00 -19.23 1.32
N ALA A 395 26.07 -19.01 0.55
CA ALA A 395 26.97 -20.08 0.09
C ALA A 395 27.77 -20.76 1.23
N SER A 396 27.70 -20.25 2.46
CA SER A 396 28.44 -20.71 3.63
C SER A 396 27.71 -21.77 4.48
N VAL A 397 26.51 -22.20 4.10
CA VAL A 397 25.83 -23.28 4.82
C VAL A 397 26.29 -24.64 4.25
N PRO A 398 27.06 -25.45 5.00
CA PRO A 398 27.42 -26.78 4.55
C PRO A 398 26.17 -27.62 4.29
N GLN A 399 26.09 -28.27 3.13
CA GLN A 399 25.08 -29.29 2.89
C GLN A 399 25.23 -30.38 3.96
N GLY A 400 24.32 -30.41 4.93
CA GLY A 400 24.32 -31.49 5.90
C GLY A 400 24.13 -31.10 7.37
N SER A 401 23.77 -29.88 7.70
CA SER A 401 23.33 -29.58 9.08
C SER A 401 21.87 -30.02 9.26
N PRO A 402 21.52 -30.68 10.39
CA PRO A 402 20.17 -31.15 10.64
C PRO A 402 19.21 -29.96 10.65
N ILE A 403 18.07 -30.15 10.00
CA ILE A 403 16.92 -29.25 10.04
C ILE A 403 16.66 -28.88 11.49
N THR A 404 17.03 -27.67 11.89
CA THR A 404 16.57 -27.12 13.16
C THR A 404 15.06 -27.07 13.11
N PRO A 405 14.35 -27.62 14.09
CA PRO A 405 12.89 -27.63 14.06
C PRO A 405 12.40 -26.20 14.00
N ASN A 406 11.58 -25.93 13.01
CA ASN A 406 10.70 -24.77 12.84
C ASN A 406 10.90 -23.66 13.86
N ALA A 407 11.37 -22.50 13.38
CA ALA A 407 11.07 -21.26 14.08
C ALA A 407 9.55 -21.24 14.37
N PRO A 408 9.12 -20.96 15.60
CA PRO A 408 7.70 -20.97 15.91
C PRO A 408 6.99 -20.05 14.92
N PRO A 409 5.78 -20.44 14.48
CA PRO A 409 5.03 -19.63 13.52
C PRO A 409 4.92 -18.21 14.06
N PRO A 410 4.92 -17.18 13.21
CA PRO A 410 4.89 -15.79 13.65
C PRO A 410 3.74 -15.61 14.63
N THR A 411 4.06 -15.35 15.88
CA THR A 411 3.09 -15.13 16.94
C THR A 411 2.68 -13.66 16.93
N GLY A 412 1.40 -13.39 17.20
CA GLY A 412 0.93 -12.04 17.50
C GLY A 412 1.67 -11.44 18.72
N LEU A 413 1.26 -10.27 19.18
CA LEU A 413 1.83 -9.66 20.38
C LEU A 413 1.81 -10.63 21.57
N SER A 414 2.81 -10.58 22.44
CA SER A 414 2.78 -11.34 23.70
C SER A 414 1.53 -10.98 24.54
N PRO A 415 1.05 -11.84 25.42
CA PRO A 415 -0.14 -11.55 26.23
C PRO A 415 -0.08 -10.22 26.98
N LEU A 416 1.07 -9.91 27.58
CA LEU A 416 1.28 -8.67 28.33
C LEU A 416 1.27 -7.43 27.42
N LEU A 417 1.91 -7.51 26.26
CA LEU A 417 1.91 -6.41 25.29
C LEU A 417 0.52 -6.18 24.69
N ALA A 418 -0.22 -7.23 24.38
CA ALA A 418 -1.58 -7.12 23.89
C ALA A 418 -2.52 -6.51 24.94
N LEU A 419 -2.43 -6.93 26.21
CA LEU A 419 -3.17 -6.34 27.32
C LEU A 419 -2.81 -4.88 27.54
N GLY A 420 -1.51 -4.54 27.53
CA GLY A 420 -1.04 -3.16 27.68
C GLY A 420 -1.56 -2.25 26.55
N ALA A 421 -1.50 -2.71 25.30
CA ALA A 421 -2.02 -1.95 24.15
C ALA A 421 -3.53 -1.71 24.25
N VAL A 422 -4.32 -2.73 24.58
CA VAL A 422 -5.77 -2.61 24.80
C VAL A 422 -6.08 -1.66 25.95
N GLY A 423 -5.37 -1.79 27.06
CA GLY A 423 -5.54 -0.90 28.23
C GLY A 423 -5.26 0.57 27.92
N ILE A 424 -4.21 0.86 27.14
CA ILE A 424 -3.89 2.23 26.71
C ILE A 424 -5.00 2.78 25.81
N VAL A 425 -5.42 2.04 24.80
CA VAL A 425 -6.43 2.48 23.82
C VAL A 425 -7.78 2.75 24.48
N LEU A 426 -8.27 1.81 25.25
CA LEU A 426 -9.55 1.95 25.96
C LEU A 426 -9.45 2.98 27.09
N GLY A 427 -8.34 3.01 27.82
CA GLY A 427 -8.10 4.00 28.87
C GLY A 427 -8.12 5.43 28.32
N ALA A 428 -7.50 5.67 27.17
CA ALA A 428 -7.54 6.97 26.49
C ALA A 428 -8.97 7.35 26.08
N SER A 429 -9.73 6.43 25.48
CA SER A 429 -11.14 6.65 25.10
C SER A 429 -12.01 6.96 26.32
N THR A 430 -11.85 6.19 27.41
CA THR A 430 -12.58 6.39 28.68
C THR A 430 -12.25 7.74 29.32
N LEU A 431 -10.97 8.17 29.31
CA LEU A 431 -10.57 9.48 29.83
C LEU A 431 -11.23 10.62 29.05
N VAL A 432 -11.26 10.55 27.73
CA VAL A 432 -11.96 11.52 26.87
C VAL A 432 -13.46 11.50 27.17
N GLY A 433 -14.05 10.33 27.28
CA GLY A 433 -15.47 10.16 27.64
C GLY A 433 -15.81 10.82 28.98
N ARG A 434 -15.02 10.58 30.02
CA ARG A 434 -15.20 11.18 31.36
C ARG A 434 -15.06 12.70 31.34
N HIS A 435 -14.07 13.22 30.59
CA HIS A 435 -13.88 14.67 30.47
C HIS A 435 -15.07 15.39 29.83
N ASN A 436 -15.88 14.69 29.05
CA ASN A 436 -17.04 15.24 28.36
C ASN A 436 -18.40 14.78 28.96
N ALA A 437 -18.40 13.92 29.97
CA ALA A 437 -19.61 13.36 30.52
C ALA A 437 -20.51 14.42 31.20
N PRO A 438 -21.85 14.27 31.13
CA PRO A 438 -22.80 15.15 31.83
C PRO A 438 -22.95 14.76 33.31
N ASP A 439 -21.83 14.66 34.02
CA ASP A 439 -21.74 14.25 35.42
C ASP A 439 -21.68 15.46 36.40
N PRO A 440 -21.66 15.22 37.72
CA PRO A 440 -21.60 16.31 38.72
C PRO A 440 -20.36 17.19 38.61
N THR A 441 -19.25 16.69 38.03
CA THR A 441 -18.00 17.47 37.86
C THR A 441 -18.11 18.48 36.74
N HIS A 442 -19.10 18.32 35.84
CA HIS A 442 -19.37 19.20 34.70
C HIS A 442 -20.81 19.78 34.75
N PRO A 443 -21.14 20.66 35.74
CA PRO A 443 -22.51 21.11 35.99
C PRO A 443 -23.13 21.86 34.80
N GLY A 444 -22.33 22.51 33.96
CA GLY A 444 -22.79 23.19 32.75
C GLY A 444 -23.30 22.20 31.67
N ILE A 445 -22.55 21.15 31.40
CA ILE A 445 -22.92 20.08 30.45
C ILE A 445 -24.16 19.35 30.96
N ARG A 446 -24.20 19.02 32.24
CA ARG A 446 -25.34 18.33 32.87
C ARG A 446 -26.62 19.15 32.80
N ARG A 447 -26.60 20.48 33.07
CA ARG A 447 -27.76 21.37 32.97
C ARG A 447 -28.27 21.43 31.53
N TRP A 448 -27.37 21.61 30.56
CA TRP A 448 -27.72 21.62 29.14
C TRP A 448 -28.37 20.30 28.71
N TYR A 449 -27.75 19.16 29.00
CA TYR A 449 -28.27 17.82 28.61
C TYR A 449 -29.64 17.52 29.20
N ARG A 450 -29.95 18.05 30.42
CA ARG A 450 -31.29 17.90 31.05
C ARG A 450 -32.36 18.76 30.37
N ARG A 451 -32.00 19.83 29.68
CA ARG A 451 -32.95 20.71 28.99
C ARG A 451 -33.35 20.19 27.62
N LEU A 452 -32.57 19.27 27.04
CA LEU A 452 -32.89 18.69 25.73
C LEU A 452 -34.22 17.93 25.79
N ASP A 453 -35.05 18.19 24.76
CA ASP A 453 -36.22 17.34 24.48
C ASP A 453 -35.75 15.97 24.03
N LYS A 454 -36.08 14.94 24.80
CA LYS A 454 -35.67 13.56 24.57
C LYS A 454 -36.87 12.68 24.34
N PRO A 455 -36.84 11.77 23.37
CA PRO A 455 -37.94 10.84 23.14
C PRO A 455 -38.17 9.94 24.34
N GLY A 456 -39.45 9.52 24.57
CA GLY A 456 -39.86 8.73 25.72
C GLY A 456 -39.18 7.36 25.87
N TYR A 457 -38.53 6.88 24.81
CA TYR A 457 -37.73 5.64 24.83
C TYR A 457 -36.25 5.88 25.20
N THR A 458 -35.86 7.10 25.59
CA THR A 458 -34.50 7.38 26.05
C THR A 458 -34.21 6.58 27.31
N PRO A 459 -33.13 5.74 27.33
CA PRO A 459 -32.79 4.99 28.53
C PRO A 459 -32.47 5.94 29.71
N PRO A 460 -32.75 5.54 30.93
CA PRO A 460 -32.33 6.29 32.11
C PRO A 460 -30.80 6.40 32.18
N ASP A 461 -30.28 7.50 32.74
CA ASP A 461 -28.84 7.77 32.82
C ASP A 461 -28.03 6.60 33.41
N ALA A 462 -28.59 5.86 34.37
CA ALA A 462 -27.98 4.67 34.95
C ALA A 462 -27.76 3.53 33.94
N ALA A 463 -28.61 3.39 32.93
CA ALA A 463 -28.45 2.38 31.88
C ALA A 463 -27.20 2.62 31.05
N PHE A 464 -26.88 3.87 30.73
CA PHE A 464 -25.63 4.19 30.03
C PHE A 464 -24.39 3.83 30.86
N GLY A 465 -24.42 4.08 32.17
CA GLY A 465 -23.37 3.69 33.13
C GLY A 465 -23.12 2.19 33.22
N THR A 466 -24.09 1.36 32.90
CA THR A 466 -23.98 -0.10 32.93
C THR A 466 -23.61 -0.69 31.54
N VAL A 467 -24.25 -0.17 30.51
CA VAL A 467 -24.07 -0.71 29.13
C VAL A 467 -22.71 -0.41 28.57
N TRP A 468 -22.19 0.82 28.73
CA TRP A 468 -20.91 1.19 28.16
C TRP A 468 -19.73 0.35 28.65
N PRO A 469 -19.54 0.04 29.94
CA PRO A 469 -18.48 -0.87 30.40
C PRO A 469 -18.58 -2.27 29.79
N MET A 470 -19.78 -2.78 29.55
CA MET A 470 -19.97 -4.07 28.88
C MET A 470 -19.54 -4.03 27.41
N LEU A 471 -19.87 -2.95 26.70
CA LEU A 471 -19.48 -2.76 25.29
C LEU A 471 -17.96 -2.56 25.16
N GLU A 472 -17.36 -1.76 26.04
CA GLU A 472 -15.91 -1.58 26.11
C GLU A 472 -15.18 -2.88 26.43
N THR A 473 -15.76 -3.74 27.29
CA THR A 473 -15.23 -5.09 27.55
C THR A 473 -15.26 -5.94 26.28
N GLY A 474 -16.34 -5.87 25.49
CA GLY A 474 -16.41 -6.54 24.19
C GLY A 474 -15.34 -6.07 23.22
N LEU A 475 -15.12 -4.76 23.15
CA LEU A 475 -14.04 -4.16 22.35
C LEU A 475 -12.63 -4.54 22.88
N ALA A 476 -12.46 -4.63 24.20
CA ALA A 476 -11.23 -5.09 24.84
C ALA A 476 -10.89 -6.53 24.45
N VAL A 477 -11.85 -7.42 24.56
CA VAL A 477 -11.73 -8.84 24.19
C VAL A 477 -11.41 -8.96 22.69
N GLY A 478 -12.14 -8.23 21.84
CA GLY A 478 -11.91 -8.22 20.40
C GLY A 478 -10.50 -7.74 20.05
N GLY A 479 -10.10 -6.58 20.56
CA GLY A 479 -8.77 -6.01 20.35
C GLY A 479 -7.66 -6.93 20.85
N TYR A 480 -7.76 -7.47 22.06
CA TYR A 480 -6.81 -8.41 22.62
C TYR A 480 -6.63 -9.65 21.74
N ARG A 481 -7.74 -10.28 21.33
CA ARG A 481 -7.69 -11.49 20.49
C ARG A 481 -7.07 -11.22 19.14
N LEU A 482 -7.42 -10.11 18.49
CA LEU A 482 -6.82 -9.71 17.21
C LEU A 482 -5.33 -9.40 17.32
N LEU A 483 -4.91 -8.70 18.39
CA LEU A 483 -3.51 -8.38 18.63
C LEU A 483 -2.66 -9.64 18.93
N ARG A 484 -3.26 -10.71 19.41
CA ARG A 484 -2.63 -12.02 19.65
C ARG A 484 -2.49 -12.85 18.38
N LYS A 485 -3.19 -12.52 17.31
CA LYS A 485 -3.05 -13.20 16.02
C LYS A 485 -1.83 -12.69 15.25
N PRO A 486 -1.21 -13.52 14.41
CA PRO A 486 -0.17 -13.08 13.50
C PRO A 486 -0.63 -11.89 12.66
N SER A 487 0.27 -10.96 12.38
CA SER A 487 -0.02 -9.84 11.48
C SER A 487 -0.27 -10.34 10.06
N GLY A 488 -1.24 -9.71 9.38
CA GLY A 488 -1.65 -10.01 8.00
C GLY A 488 -2.70 -9.00 7.57
N GLY A 489 -2.99 -8.92 6.29
CA GLY A 489 -3.88 -7.89 5.73
C GLY A 489 -5.24 -7.79 6.43
N ALA A 490 -5.96 -8.90 6.56
CA ALA A 490 -7.26 -8.94 7.23
C ALA A 490 -7.17 -8.59 8.72
N ARG A 491 -6.14 -9.13 9.43
CA ARG A 491 -5.91 -8.83 10.85
C ARG A 491 -5.61 -7.34 11.07
N ASN A 492 -4.77 -6.74 10.24
CA ASN A 492 -4.39 -5.34 10.38
C ASN A 492 -5.57 -4.42 10.04
N ALA A 493 -6.39 -4.75 9.05
CA ALA A 493 -7.64 -4.06 8.76
C ALA A 493 -8.62 -4.12 9.94
N ALA A 494 -8.79 -5.30 10.56
CA ALA A 494 -9.65 -5.47 11.73
C ALA A 494 -9.14 -4.66 12.93
N VAL A 495 -7.81 -4.65 13.19
CA VAL A 495 -7.21 -3.84 14.25
C VAL A 495 -7.37 -2.35 13.96
N GLY A 496 -7.16 -1.90 12.72
CA GLY A 496 -7.37 -0.51 12.32
C GLY A 496 -8.81 -0.05 12.54
N LEU A 497 -9.79 -0.88 12.16
CA LEU A 497 -11.21 -0.59 12.40
C LEU A 497 -11.56 -0.62 13.89
N TRP A 498 -10.96 -1.50 14.67
CA TRP A 498 -11.10 -1.53 16.14
C TRP A 498 -10.61 -0.23 16.76
N LEU A 499 -9.41 0.25 16.38
CA LEU A 499 -8.84 1.52 16.85
C LEU A 499 -9.72 2.71 16.46
N LEU A 500 -10.16 2.75 15.21
CA LEU A 500 -11.03 3.81 14.69
C LEU A 500 -12.33 3.89 15.51
N ASN A 501 -13.03 2.76 15.69
CA ASN A 501 -14.27 2.74 16.45
C ASN A 501 -14.06 3.16 17.91
N THR A 502 -12.97 2.70 18.55
CA THR A 502 -12.65 3.07 19.93
C THR A 502 -12.35 4.57 20.05
N ALA A 503 -11.62 5.15 19.10
CA ALA A 503 -11.33 6.60 19.09
C ALA A 503 -12.61 7.41 18.84
N MET A 504 -13.49 6.94 17.95
CA MET A 504 -14.77 7.61 17.66
C MET A 504 -15.72 7.61 18.86
N VAL A 505 -15.67 6.61 19.74
CA VAL A 505 -16.44 6.61 20.99
C VAL A 505 -16.10 7.84 21.83
N GLY A 506 -14.82 8.07 22.10
CA GLY A 506 -14.35 9.27 22.82
C GLY A 506 -14.69 10.56 22.09
N GLY A 507 -14.41 10.64 20.78
CA GLY A 507 -14.68 11.81 19.96
C GLY A 507 -16.17 12.18 19.86
N TRP A 508 -17.06 11.18 19.83
CA TRP A 508 -18.50 11.41 19.82
C TRP A 508 -18.97 12.13 21.09
N THR A 509 -18.43 11.78 22.25
CA THR A 509 -18.80 12.45 23.52
C THR A 509 -18.41 13.92 23.51
N GLN A 510 -17.32 14.27 22.87
CA GLN A 510 -16.90 15.66 22.69
C GLN A 510 -17.88 16.41 21.79
N LEU A 511 -18.22 15.87 20.62
CA LEU A 511 -19.18 16.49 19.69
C LEU A 511 -20.54 16.70 20.30
N PHE A 512 -21.08 15.68 21.00
CA PHE A 512 -22.42 15.73 21.55
C PHE A 512 -22.50 16.61 22.79
N PHE A 513 -21.66 16.36 23.79
CA PHE A 513 -21.81 16.99 25.11
C PHE A 513 -21.08 18.33 25.24
N ARG A 514 -19.86 18.43 24.69
CA ARG A 514 -19.02 19.62 24.88
C ARG A 514 -19.24 20.66 23.80
N GLU A 515 -19.26 20.24 22.55
CA GLU A 515 -19.47 21.11 21.39
C GLU A 515 -20.96 21.33 21.09
N LYS A 516 -21.84 20.51 21.68
CA LYS A 516 -23.31 20.58 21.53
C LYS A 516 -23.77 20.48 20.07
N ARG A 517 -22.96 19.88 19.20
CA ARG A 517 -23.22 19.74 17.75
C ARG A 517 -24.09 18.52 17.48
N LEU A 518 -25.40 18.63 17.76
CA LEU A 518 -26.35 17.50 17.69
C LEU A 518 -26.40 16.85 16.31
N GLY A 519 -26.43 17.65 15.23
CA GLY A 519 -26.43 17.15 13.85
C GLY A 519 -25.17 16.37 13.50
N ALA A 520 -24.00 16.95 13.83
CA ALA A 520 -22.70 16.30 13.58
C ALA A 520 -22.56 15.00 14.39
N SER A 521 -23.04 14.97 15.64
CA SER A 521 -23.01 13.76 16.46
C SER A 521 -23.92 12.64 15.95
N ALA A 522 -25.08 12.98 15.36
CA ALA A 522 -25.95 12.01 14.70
C ALA A 522 -25.29 11.41 13.44
N VAL A 523 -24.62 12.22 12.64
CA VAL A 523 -23.85 11.74 11.48
C VAL A 523 -22.67 10.86 11.94
N ALA A 524 -21.92 11.30 12.97
CA ALA A 524 -20.82 10.54 13.52
C ALA A 524 -21.28 9.15 14.05
N SER A 525 -22.43 9.08 14.75
CA SER A 525 -23.02 7.81 15.19
C SER A 525 -23.32 6.88 14.01
N GLY A 526 -23.89 7.38 12.92
CA GLY A 526 -24.14 6.60 11.70
C GLY A 526 -22.85 6.07 11.06
N THR A 527 -21.81 6.89 11.04
CA THR A 527 -20.48 6.48 10.57
C THR A 527 -19.90 5.37 11.46
N MET A 528 -20.07 5.47 12.78
CA MET A 528 -19.64 4.42 13.72
C MET A 528 -20.38 3.08 13.50
N VAL A 529 -21.65 3.10 13.12
CA VAL A 529 -22.38 1.86 12.74
C VAL A 529 -21.73 1.22 11.51
N ALA A 530 -21.44 2.00 10.47
CA ALA A 530 -20.81 1.48 9.25
C ALA A 530 -19.39 0.93 9.51
N THR A 531 -18.56 1.67 10.24
CA THR A 531 -17.20 1.23 10.60
C THR A 531 -17.21 0.06 11.58
N GLY A 532 -18.18 0.02 12.50
CA GLY A 532 -18.39 -1.09 13.42
C GLY A 532 -18.82 -2.37 12.70
N ALA A 533 -19.72 -2.27 11.72
CA ALA A 533 -20.11 -3.40 10.89
C ALA A 533 -18.93 -3.93 10.05
N ALA A 534 -18.14 -3.02 9.48
CA ALA A 534 -16.90 -3.36 8.77
C ALA A 534 -15.89 -4.04 9.70
N TYR A 535 -15.78 -3.59 10.97
CA TYR A 535 -14.95 -4.23 11.99
C TYR A 535 -15.40 -5.67 12.27
N VAL A 536 -16.69 -5.88 12.49
CA VAL A 536 -17.23 -7.23 12.74
C VAL A 536 -16.97 -8.15 11.54
N ALA A 537 -17.18 -7.67 10.33
CA ALA A 537 -16.93 -8.45 9.11
C ALA A 537 -15.46 -8.85 8.97
N THR A 538 -14.54 -7.88 9.06
CA THR A 538 -13.09 -8.14 8.91
C THR A 538 -12.51 -8.93 10.07
N ALA A 539 -12.97 -8.69 11.31
CA ALA A 539 -12.59 -9.49 12.46
C ALA A 539 -13.06 -10.93 12.33
N GLY A 540 -14.23 -11.19 11.74
CA GLY A 540 -14.77 -12.52 11.49
C GLY A 540 -13.92 -13.39 10.57
N GLU A 541 -13.20 -12.79 9.63
CA GLU A 541 -12.24 -13.48 8.77
C GLU A 541 -10.97 -13.93 9.52
N VAL A 542 -10.65 -13.27 10.65
CA VAL A 542 -9.43 -13.51 11.43
C VAL A 542 -9.69 -14.32 12.69
N ASP A 543 -10.73 -13.95 13.43
CA ASP A 543 -11.07 -14.53 14.73
C ASP A 543 -12.56 -14.34 15.01
N ARG A 544 -13.36 -15.37 14.75
CA ARG A 544 -14.83 -15.33 14.96
C ARG A 544 -15.26 -14.89 16.37
N PRO A 545 -14.59 -15.32 17.47
CA PRO A 545 -14.93 -14.82 18.79
C PRO A 545 -14.66 -13.33 18.99
N ALA A 546 -13.61 -12.76 18.33
CA ALA A 546 -13.36 -11.33 18.37
C ALA A 546 -14.48 -10.54 17.67
N ALA A 547 -14.96 -11.03 16.53
CA ALA A 547 -16.11 -10.45 15.82
C ALA A 547 -17.39 -10.53 16.68
N ALA A 548 -17.69 -11.69 17.26
CA ALA A 548 -18.86 -11.89 18.09
C ALA A 548 -18.90 -10.96 19.30
N ALA A 549 -17.75 -10.70 19.94
CA ALA A 549 -17.64 -9.79 21.07
C ALA A 549 -18.00 -8.33 20.73
N ALA A 550 -17.92 -7.94 19.46
CA ALA A 550 -18.25 -6.59 19.00
C ALA A 550 -19.69 -6.42 18.49
N ILE A 551 -20.43 -7.50 18.25
CA ILE A 551 -21.82 -7.42 17.77
C ILE A 551 -22.71 -6.56 18.68
N PRO A 552 -22.69 -6.71 20.04
CA PRO A 552 -23.47 -5.87 20.93
C PRO A 552 -23.13 -4.38 20.81
N PHE A 553 -21.86 -4.05 20.58
CA PHE A 553 -21.43 -2.67 20.36
C PHE A 553 -22.06 -2.07 19.09
N VAL A 554 -22.04 -2.79 17.97
CA VAL A 554 -22.64 -2.32 16.71
C VAL A 554 -24.18 -2.17 16.85
N ALA A 555 -24.83 -3.11 17.51
CA ALA A 555 -26.26 -3.02 17.78
C ALA A 555 -26.62 -1.79 18.62
N TRP A 556 -25.83 -1.51 19.68
CA TRP A 556 -26.00 -0.33 20.50
C TRP A 556 -25.75 0.97 19.73
N LEU A 557 -24.77 1.01 18.85
CA LEU A 557 -24.52 2.16 17.97
C LEU A 557 -25.71 2.43 17.04
N GLY A 558 -26.36 1.40 16.52
CA GLY A 558 -27.59 1.51 15.74
C GLY A 558 -28.71 2.21 16.54
N PHE A 559 -28.94 1.77 17.76
CA PHE A 559 -29.88 2.41 18.68
C PHE A 559 -29.47 3.85 19.02
N ALA A 560 -28.21 4.08 19.37
CA ALA A 560 -27.68 5.41 19.69
C ALA A 560 -27.79 6.39 18.52
N THR A 561 -27.65 5.92 17.28
CA THR A 561 -27.82 6.73 16.07
C THR A 561 -29.28 7.18 15.91
N LEU A 562 -30.24 6.28 16.14
CA LEU A 562 -31.67 6.64 16.10
C LEU A 562 -32.02 7.65 17.20
N LEU A 563 -31.48 7.44 18.39
CA LEU A 563 -31.67 8.35 19.53
C LEU A 563 -31.08 9.72 19.26
N ALA A 564 -29.81 9.79 18.81
CA ALA A 564 -29.12 11.04 18.51
C ALA A 564 -29.84 11.82 17.38
N LYS A 565 -30.27 11.13 16.32
CA LYS A 565 -31.05 11.73 15.24
C LYS A 565 -32.37 12.30 15.73
N ARG A 566 -33.06 11.62 16.63
CA ARG A 566 -34.33 12.08 17.18
C ARG A 566 -34.12 13.31 18.09
N ILE A 567 -33.14 13.26 18.99
CA ILE A 567 -32.79 14.41 19.85
C ILE A 567 -32.42 15.63 18.97
N TRP A 568 -31.64 15.44 17.91
CA TRP A 568 -31.31 16.55 17.00
C TRP A 568 -32.56 17.16 16.34
N ARG A 569 -33.51 16.35 15.90
CA ARG A 569 -34.75 16.84 15.25
C ARG A 569 -35.67 17.57 16.23
N ASP A 570 -35.72 17.11 17.47
CA ASP A 570 -36.61 17.67 18.49
C ASP A 570 -36.00 18.92 19.17
N ASN A 571 -34.70 19.25 18.91
CA ASN A 571 -34.00 20.42 19.44
C ASN A 571 -33.34 21.27 18.32
N PRO A 572 -34.09 21.87 17.41
CA PRO A 572 -33.53 22.56 16.24
C PRO A 572 -32.74 23.84 16.59
N GLU A 573 -33.03 24.47 17.74
CA GLU A 573 -32.33 25.68 18.18
C GLU A 573 -30.99 25.40 18.88
N GLU A 574 -30.82 24.20 19.43
CA GLU A 574 -29.60 23.79 20.13
C GLU A 574 -28.58 23.12 19.19
N GLY A 575 -28.92 22.91 17.93
CA GLY A 575 -28.10 22.18 16.94
C GLY A 575 -27.47 23.02 15.82
N ARG A 576 -27.49 24.37 15.98
CA ARG A 576 -26.86 25.29 15.00
C ARG A 576 -25.44 25.64 15.35
#